data_4e03fdaa091482eb1d7aa906866b58f7
#
_entry.id   4e03fdaa091482eb1d7aa906866b58f7
#
_cell.length_a   1.000
_cell.length_b   1.000
_cell.length_c   1.000
_cell.angle_alpha   90.00
_cell.angle_beta   90.00
_cell.angle_gamma   90.00
#
_symmetry.space_group_name_H-M   'P 1'
#
loop_
_entity.id
_entity.type
_entity.pdbx_description
1 polymer ?
#
loop_
_entity_poly.entity_id
_entity_poly.type
_entity_poly.pdbx_seq_one_letter_code
_entity_poly.pdbx_strand_id
1 'polypeptide(L)' 'MSLSIRQANIQDCPLILKFIRELADYEKLLHEVVADVAALESSLFGDKPHAEVVIAEHQGQPLGFALFFHN' A
#
# COMPACT_ATOMS: atom_id res chain seq x y z
N MET A 1 -3.42 19.70 14.71
CA MET A 1 -2.72 18.59 14.06
C MET A 1 -3.70 17.48 13.77
N SER A 2 -3.83 17.09 12.53
CA SER A 2 -4.84 16.09 12.14
C SER A 2 -4.20 14.93 11.42
N LEU A 3 -3.74 13.98 12.21
CA LEU A 3 -3.28 12.71 11.68
C LEU A 3 -4.45 11.74 11.72
N SER A 4 -4.74 11.12 10.60
CA SER A 4 -5.81 10.13 10.52
C SER A 4 -5.31 8.87 9.86
N ILE A 5 -5.95 7.76 10.21
CA ILE A 5 -5.63 6.47 9.62
C ILE A 5 -6.92 5.95 9.02
N ARG A 6 -6.86 5.62 7.74
CA ARG A 6 -8.02 5.06 7.05
C ARG A 6 -7.66 3.74 6.39
N GLN A 7 -8.67 2.92 6.22
CA GLN A 7 -8.49 1.68 5.48
C GLN A 7 -8.32 2.00 4.00
N ALA A 8 -7.39 1.33 3.35
CA ALA A 8 -7.18 1.51 1.92
C ALA A 8 -8.34 0.89 1.13
N ASN A 9 -8.55 1.38 -0.08
CA ASN A 9 -9.51 0.80 -1.01
C ASN A 9 -8.80 0.49 -2.34
N ILE A 10 -9.55 -0.11 -3.28
CA ILE A 10 -8.92 -0.58 -4.52
C ILE A 10 -8.32 0.57 -5.32
N GLN A 11 -8.85 1.77 -5.18
CA GLN A 11 -8.32 2.94 -5.89
C GLN A 11 -6.99 3.41 -5.32
N ASP A 12 -6.60 2.91 -4.15
CA ASP A 12 -5.32 3.26 -3.54
C ASP A 12 -4.17 2.40 -4.04
N CYS A 13 -4.43 1.39 -4.88
CA CYS A 13 -3.37 0.49 -5.34
C CYS A 13 -2.21 1.21 -6.02
N PRO A 14 -2.42 2.22 -6.90
CA PRO A 14 -1.29 2.96 -7.44
C PRO A 14 -0.46 3.66 -6.36
N LEU A 15 -1.12 4.20 -5.33
CA LEU A 15 -0.42 4.85 -4.22
C LEU A 15 0.37 3.84 -3.40
N ILE A 16 -0.24 2.69 -3.12
CA ILE A 16 0.44 1.63 -2.37
C ILE A 16 1.67 1.16 -3.13
N LEU A 17 1.55 0.97 -4.43
CA LEU A 17 2.69 0.57 -5.25
C LEU A 17 3.80 1.61 -5.23
N LYS A 18 3.42 2.89 -5.25
CA LYS A 18 4.40 3.98 -5.15
C LYS A 18 5.17 3.88 -3.84
N PHE A 19 4.48 3.67 -2.72
CA PHE A 19 5.14 3.52 -1.43
C PHE A 19 6.07 2.31 -1.40
N ILE A 20 5.64 1.19 -1.97
CA ILE A 20 6.46 -0.02 -2.02
C ILE A 20 7.73 0.24 -2.81
N ARG A 21 7.61 0.93 -3.96
CA ARG A 21 8.77 1.25 -4.78
C ARG A 21 9.72 2.22 -4.10
N GLU A 22 9.17 3.20 -3.39
CA GLU A 22 10.01 4.15 -2.66
C GLU A 22 10.80 3.44 -1.56
N LEU A 23 10.17 2.53 -0.85
CA LEU A 23 10.86 1.76 0.19
C LEU A 23 11.94 0.88 -0.43
N ALA A 24 11.62 0.21 -1.54
CA ALA A 24 12.59 -0.66 -2.22
C ALA A 24 13.77 0.16 -2.75
N ASP A 25 13.52 1.36 -3.26
CA ASP A 25 14.58 2.23 -3.75
C ASP A 25 15.51 2.65 -2.60
N TYR A 26 14.93 2.98 -1.45
CA TYR A 26 15.70 3.32 -0.26
C TYR A 26 16.61 2.17 0.15
N GLU A 27 16.12 0.95 0.06
CA GLU A 27 16.86 -0.25 0.43
C GLU A 27 17.68 -0.81 -0.73
N LYS A 28 17.65 -0.14 -1.89
CA LYS A 28 18.38 -0.54 -3.10
C LYS A 28 17.92 -1.89 -3.64
N LEU A 29 16.64 -2.19 -3.46
CA LEU A 29 16.03 -3.44 -3.94
C LEU A 29 14.98 -3.17 -5.02
N LEU A 30 14.98 -1.98 -5.61
CA LEU A 30 13.95 -1.59 -6.58
C LEU A 30 13.85 -2.56 -7.75
N HIS A 31 14.97 -3.09 -8.22
CA HIS A 31 14.98 -4.04 -9.33
C HIS A 31 14.32 -5.37 -8.97
N GLU A 32 14.05 -5.63 -7.71
CA GLU A 32 13.39 -6.85 -7.28
C GLU A 32 11.88 -6.67 -7.11
N VAL A 33 11.37 -5.44 -7.30
CA VAL A 33 9.95 -5.19 -7.19
C VAL A 33 9.28 -5.62 -8.49
N VAL A 34 8.52 -6.70 -8.42
CA VAL A 34 7.80 -7.26 -9.57
C VAL A 34 6.30 -7.03 -9.49
N ALA A 35 5.81 -6.43 -8.41
CA ALA A 35 4.39 -6.17 -8.23
C ALA A 35 3.94 -5.04 -9.15
N ASP A 36 2.68 -5.12 -9.61
CA ASP A 36 2.04 -4.05 -10.35
C ASP A 36 0.66 -3.80 -9.76
N VAL A 37 -0.05 -2.79 -10.30
CA VAL A 37 -1.36 -2.41 -9.76
C VAL A 37 -2.35 -3.58 -9.84
N ALA A 38 -2.36 -4.32 -10.94
CA ALA A 38 -3.29 -5.44 -11.10
C ALA A 38 -3.01 -6.54 -10.07
N ALA A 39 -1.76 -6.84 -9.80
CA ALA A 39 -1.39 -7.83 -8.79
C ALA A 39 -1.82 -7.37 -7.40
N LEU A 40 -1.63 -6.09 -7.08
CA LEU A 40 -2.07 -5.54 -5.79
C LEU A 40 -3.58 -5.58 -5.65
N GLU A 41 -4.31 -5.23 -6.71
CA GLU A 41 -5.76 -5.29 -6.68
C GLU A 41 -6.25 -6.70 -6.38
N SER A 42 -5.66 -7.69 -7.02
CA SER A 42 -6.03 -9.08 -6.81
C SER A 42 -5.69 -9.55 -5.40
N SER A 43 -4.51 -9.20 -4.90
CA SER A 43 -4.04 -9.68 -3.60
C SER A 43 -4.72 -9.01 -2.43
N LEU A 44 -5.07 -7.74 -2.57
CA LEU A 44 -5.58 -6.95 -1.45
C LEU A 44 -7.10 -6.78 -1.52
N PHE A 45 -7.69 -6.77 -2.70
CA PHE A 45 -9.10 -6.44 -2.89
C PHE A 45 -9.85 -7.47 -3.75
N GLY A 46 -9.24 -8.63 -3.99
CA GLY A 46 -9.90 -9.71 -4.70
C GLY A 46 -10.90 -10.45 -3.82
N ASP A 47 -11.43 -11.55 -4.32
CA ASP A 47 -12.45 -12.34 -3.61
C ASP A 47 -11.93 -12.85 -2.27
N LYS A 48 -10.64 -13.17 -2.20
CA LYS A 48 -10.01 -13.67 -0.97
C LYS A 48 -8.76 -12.88 -0.70
N PRO A 49 -8.90 -11.68 -0.10
CA PRO A 49 -7.74 -10.85 0.17
C PRO A 49 -6.75 -11.55 1.10
N HIS A 50 -5.47 -11.43 0.78
CA HIS A 50 -4.41 -12.02 1.59
C HIS A 50 -3.97 -11.09 2.71
N ALA A 51 -4.23 -9.80 2.58
CA ALA A 51 -3.74 -8.79 3.52
C ALA A 51 -4.67 -7.58 3.51
N GLU A 52 -4.51 -6.75 4.53
CA GLU A 52 -5.18 -5.46 4.60
C GLU A 52 -4.14 -4.35 4.67
N VAL A 53 -4.52 -3.18 4.17
CA VAL A 53 -3.64 -2.01 4.17
C VAL A 53 -4.41 -0.85 4.78
N VAL A 54 -3.74 -0.12 5.66
CA VAL A 54 -4.22 1.17 6.17
C VAL A 54 -3.25 2.25 5.73
N ILE A 55 -3.79 3.44 5.49
CA ILE A 55 -2.99 4.59 5.03
C ILE A 55 -3.08 5.68 6.08
N ALA A 56 -1.91 6.17 6.48
CA ALA A 56 -1.83 7.31 7.39
C ALA A 56 -1.80 8.59 6.58
N GLU A 57 -2.64 9.54 6.96
CA GLU A 57 -2.76 10.82 6.27
C GLU A 57 -2.67 11.97 7.26
N HIS A 58 -2.12 13.07 6.80
CA HIS A 58 -2.10 14.33 7.54
C HIS A 58 -2.65 15.40 6.63
N GLN A 59 -3.77 16.01 7.05
CA GLN A 59 -4.46 17.05 6.27
C GLN A 59 -4.74 16.58 4.84
N GLY A 60 -5.18 15.33 4.69
CA GLY A 60 -5.50 14.76 3.39
C GLY A 60 -4.31 14.29 2.58
N GLN A 61 -3.10 14.44 3.10
CA GLN A 61 -1.88 14.03 2.40
C GLN A 61 -1.40 12.68 2.91
N PRO A 62 -1.29 11.67 2.05
CA PRO A 62 -0.76 10.37 2.48
C PRO A 62 0.68 10.49 2.93
N LEU A 63 0.97 9.95 4.11
CA LEU A 63 2.31 9.96 4.70
C LEU A 63 2.96 8.59 4.68
N GLY A 64 2.17 7.53 4.71
CA GLY A 64 2.70 6.19 4.77
C GLY A 64 1.59 5.18 4.80
N PHE A 65 1.97 3.92 4.95
CA PHE A 65 1.01 2.83 4.97
C PHE A 65 1.51 1.72 5.90
N ALA A 66 0.57 0.88 6.32
CA ALA A 66 0.89 -0.35 7.05
C ALA A 66 0.13 -1.49 6.38
N LEU A 67 0.81 -2.59 6.17
CA LEU A 67 0.25 -3.78 5.55
C LEU A 67 0.32 -4.91 6.57
N PHE A 68 -0.79 -5.60 6.76
CA PHE A 68 -0.83 -6.71 7.70
C PHE A 68 -1.59 -7.88 7.10
N PHE A 69 -1.15 -9.08 7.45
CA PHE A 69 -1.69 -10.31 6.88
C PHE A 69 -2.69 -10.94 7.83
N HIS A 70 -3.67 -11.61 7.24
CA HIS A 70 -4.63 -12.39 8.01
C HIS A 70 -4.07 -13.79 8.31
N ASN A 71 -4.40 -14.26 9.48
CA ASN A 71 -4.09 -15.65 9.84
C ASN A 71 -5.31 -16.54 9.68
#